data_453d11db1f4db9908ee1c223c3ee410c
#
_entry.id   453d11db1f4db9908ee1c223c3ee410c
#
_cell.length_a   1.000
_cell.length_b   1.000
_cell.length_c   1.000
_cell.angle_alpha   90.00
_cell.angle_beta   90.00
_cell.angle_gamma   90.00
#
_symmetry.space_group_name_H-M   'P 1'
#
loop_
_entity.id
_entity.type
_entity.pdbx_description
1 polymer ?
#
loop_
_entity_poly.entity_id
_entity_poly.type
_entity_poly.pdbx_seq_one_letter_code
_entity_poly.pdbx_strand_id
1 'polypeptide(L)'
;MGDAEKRKIGEITKEKLDMLREADAIFREEIANARLENSTNQYFAVLTDLRSVGVMGDARTYGYTIALRAVTTDDFMTAEWSRLPYEVLEKASSRITNEIKGITRVVYDITSKPPATVEW
;
A
#
# COMPACT_ATOMS: atom_id res chain seq x y z
N MET A 1 23.47 8.63 0.20
CA MET A 1 23.07 8.39 0.11
C MET A 1 22.62 8.50 0.18
N GLY A 2 22.37 8.52 0.47
CA GLY A 2 21.77 8.31 0.48
C GLY A 2 21.46 8.53 0.91
N ASP A 3 21.28 8.57 1.06
CA ASP A 3 20.88 8.52 1.38
C ASP A 3 20.49 8.83 2.03
N ALA A 4 20.44 9.17 2.29
CA ALA A 4 19.94 9.21 2.77
C ALA A 4 19.52 9.73 3.26
N GLU A 5 19.38 10.06 2.98
CA GLU A 5 18.79 10.25 3.12
C GLU A 5 18.16 10.05 3.09
N LYS A 6 18.29 9.75 2.80
CA LYS A 6 17.61 9.25 2.76
C LYS A 6 17.04 8.88 3.53
N ARG A 7 16.89 8.96 3.99
CA ARG A 7 16.45 8.64 4.69
C ARG A 7 16.23 8.97 5.70
N LYS A 8 16.24 9.70 5.87
CA LYS A 8 15.86 9.71 6.80
C LYS A 8 14.66 9.64 7.47
N ILE A 9 13.86 9.41 7.00
CA ILE A 9 12.60 8.93 7.48
C ILE A 9 12.81 7.50 7.88
N GLY A 10 13.07 7.22 9.06
CA GLY A 10 13.29 5.89 9.50
C GLY A 10 14.29 5.11 8.65
N GLU A 11 14.86 4.11 9.20
CA GLU A 11 15.77 3.25 8.49
C GLU A 11 15.02 2.26 7.60
N ILE A 12 15.52 2.06 6.40
CA ILE A 12 15.01 0.99 5.55
C ILE A 12 15.79 -0.26 5.90
N THR A 13 15.15 -1.17 6.60
CA THR A 13 15.75 -2.45 6.95
C THR A 13 15.32 -3.51 5.96
N LYS A 14 16.03 -4.64 5.99
CA LYS A 14 15.64 -5.76 5.14
C LYS A 14 14.22 -6.22 5.46
N GLU A 15 13.88 -6.25 6.75
CA GLU A 15 12.54 -6.66 7.16
C GLU A 15 11.46 -5.74 6.60
N LYS A 16 11.69 -4.43 6.67
CA LYS A 16 10.73 -3.47 6.13
C LYS A 16 10.60 -3.61 4.63
N LEU A 17 11.71 -3.79 3.95
CA LEU A 17 11.69 -3.95 2.50
C LEU A 17 10.96 -5.23 2.10
N ASP A 18 11.18 -6.31 2.83
CA ASP A 18 10.48 -7.57 2.56
C ASP A 18 8.98 -7.43 2.76
N MET A 19 8.57 -6.75 3.83
CA MET A 19 7.16 -6.49 4.07
C MET A 19 6.53 -5.69 2.93
N LEU A 20 7.24 -4.67 2.49
CA LEU A 20 6.73 -3.83 1.40
C LEU A 20 6.60 -4.62 0.11
N ARG A 21 7.60 -5.41 -0.22
CA ARG A 21 7.59 -6.22 -1.44
C ARG A 21 6.45 -7.23 -1.43
N GLU A 22 6.24 -7.87 -0.29
CA GLU A 22 5.14 -8.81 -0.18
C GLU A 22 3.79 -8.13 -0.31
N ALA A 23 3.61 -7.00 0.36
CA ALA A 23 2.36 -6.25 0.29
C ALA A 23 2.09 -5.80 -1.15
N ASP A 24 3.12 -5.30 -1.82
CA ASP A 24 2.99 -4.85 -3.20
C ASP A 24 2.62 -6.02 -4.11
N ALA A 25 3.25 -7.17 -3.93
CA ALA A 25 2.96 -8.36 -4.72
C ALA A 25 1.52 -8.83 -4.52
N ILE A 26 1.05 -8.82 -3.28
CA ILE A 26 -0.33 -9.22 -2.98
C ILE A 26 -1.32 -8.27 -3.65
N PHE A 27 -1.08 -6.96 -3.55
CA PHE A 27 -1.96 -5.98 -4.16
C PHE A 27 -2.03 -6.15 -5.67
N ARG A 28 -0.86 -6.32 -6.30
CA ARG A 28 -0.81 -6.52 -7.75
C ARG A 28 -1.51 -7.80 -8.16
N GLU A 29 -1.37 -8.85 -7.37
CA GLU A 29 -2.02 -10.11 -7.66
C GLU A 29 -3.53 -9.99 -7.59
N GLU A 30 -4.06 -9.27 -6.61
CA GLU A 30 -5.51 -9.10 -6.49
C GLU A 30 -6.06 -8.26 -7.65
N ILE A 31 -5.32 -7.25 -8.09
CA ILE A 31 -5.72 -6.48 -9.26
C ILE A 31 -5.73 -7.35 -10.51
N ALA A 32 -4.71 -8.18 -10.66
CA ALA A 32 -4.63 -9.10 -11.80
C ALA A 32 -5.76 -10.13 -11.78
N ASN A 33 -6.05 -10.69 -10.60
CA ASN A 33 -7.12 -11.67 -10.45
C ASN A 33 -8.48 -11.08 -10.80
N ALA A 34 -8.66 -9.80 -10.56
CA ALA A 34 -9.89 -9.09 -10.88
C ALA A 34 -9.89 -8.55 -12.30
N ARG A 35 -8.79 -8.76 -13.04
CA ARG A 35 -8.62 -8.33 -14.44
C ARG A 35 -8.73 -6.81 -14.59
N LEU A 36 -8.10 -6.08 -13.67
CA LEU A 36 -8.16 -4.63 -13.66
C LEU A 36 -6.84 -3.97 -14.07
N GLU A 37 -5.86 -4.75 -14.54
CA GLU A 37 -4.55 -4.19 -14.90
C GLU A 37 -4.66 -3.14 -16.00
N ASN A 38 -5.55 -3.36 -16.96
CA ASN A 38 -5.67 -2.46 -18.10
C ASN A 38 -6.46 -1.20 -17.78
N SER A 39 -7.25 -1.21 -16.72
CA SER A 39 -8.04 -0.04 -16.34
C SER A 39 -7.41 0.76 -15.23
N THR A 40 -6.27 0.31 -14.70
CA THR A 40 -5.57 0.97 -13.61
C THR A 40 -4.16 1.27 -14.09
N ASN A 41 -3.82 2.55 -14.21
CA ASN A 41 -2.55 2.93 -14.82
C ASN A 41 -1.35 2.65 -13.94
N GLN A 42 -1.46 2.98 -12.67
CA GLN A 42 -0.39 2.73 -11.71
C GLN A 42 -0.99 2.25 -10.40
N TYR A 43 -0.36 1.28 -9.80
CA TYR A 43 -0.82 0.75 -8.52
C TYR A 43 0.39 0.19 -7.77
N PHE A 44 0.45 0.48 -6.47
CA PHE A 44 1.58 0.09 -5.66
C PHE A 44 1.25 0.21 -4.18
N ALA A 45 2.08 -0.40 -3.36
CA ALA A 45 1.98 -0.33 -1.91
C ALA A 45 3.08 0.58 -1.36
N VAL A 46 2.78 1.22 -0.25
CA VAL A 46 3.74 2.07 0.46
C VAL A 46 3.78 1.62 1.91
N LEU A 47 4.98 1.41 2.44
CA LEU A 47 5.13 1.12 3.86
C LEU A 47 5.31 2.45 4.59
N THR A 48 4.32 2.81 5.38
CA THR A 48 4.40 4.04 6.16
C THR A 48 5.14 3.78 7.47
N ASP A 49 5.61 4.83 8.10
CA ASP A 49 6.22 4.71 9.42
C ASP A 49 5.20 4.75 10.54
N LEU A 50 3.92 4.82 10.18
CA LEU A 50 2.87 4.84 11.19
C LEU A 50 2.73 3.47 11.83
N ARG A 51 2.76 3.45 13.15
CA ARG A 51 2.52 2.25 13.92
C ARG A 51 1.04 2.20 14.28
N SER A 52 0.46 1.05 14.09
CA SER A 52 -0.95 0.83 14.40
C SER A 52 -1.11 -0.28 15.40
N VAL A 53 -2.14 -0.17 16.22
CA VAL A 53 -2.46 -1.21 17.18
C VAL A 53 -3.20 -2.33 16.46
N GLY A 54 -2.76 -3.55 16.69
CA GLY A 54 -3.46 -4.73 16.24
C GLY A 54 -3.76 -5.63 17.42
N VAL A 55 -4.54 -6.66 17.18
CA VAL A 55 -4.86 -7.65 18.18
C VAL A 55 -4.50 -9.01 17.62
N MET A 56 -3.77 -9.78 18.42
CA MET A 56 -3.40 -11.12 18.07
C MET A 56 -3.72 -12.00 19.27
N GLY A 57 -4.76 -12.82 19.13
CA GLY A 57 -5.28 -13.54 20.27
C GLY A 57 -5.78 -12.54 21.30
N ASP A 58 -5.31 -12.65 22.53
CA ASP A 58 -5.70 -11.76 23.61
C ASP A 58 -4.74 -10.59 23.79
N ALA A 59 -3.71 -10.50 22.97
CA ALA A 59 -2.66 -9.51 23.18
C ALA A 59 -2.77 -8.39 22.14
N ARG A 60 -2.50 -7.17 22.58
CA ARG A 60 -2.34 -6.03 21.69
C ARG A 60 -0.94 -6.07 21.13
N THR A 61 -0.84 -5.81 19.83
CA THR A 61 0.45 -5.70 19.17
C THR A 61 0.52 -4.39 18.44
N TYR A 62 1.74 -3.98 18.13
CA TYR A 62 1.95 -2.80 17.29
C TYR A 62 2.59 -3.25 16.01
N GLY A 63 2.08 -2.74 14.91
CA GLY A 63 2.63 -3.07 13.61
C GLY A 63 2.58 -1.87 12.70
N TYR A 64 3.09 -2.08 11.49
CA TYR A 64 3.14 -1.01 10.52
C TYR A 64 1.83 -0.90 9.76
N THR A 65 1.62 0.28 9.19
CA THR A 65 0.49 0.54 8.32
C THR A 65 0.98 0.56 6.88
N ILE A 66 0.33 -0.22 6.02
CA ILE A 66 0.57 -0.19 4.58
C ILE A 66 -0.49 0.71 3.95
N ALA A 67 -0.06 1.58 3.06
CA ALA A 67 -0.97 2.36 2.22
C ALA A 67 -0.95 1.79 0.82
N LEU A 68 -2.12 1.57 0.26
CA LEU A 68 -2.27 1.14 -1.12
C LEU A 68 -2.67 2.36 -1.95
N ARG A 69 -2.11 2.47 -3.13
CA ARG A 69 -2.44 3.55 -4.03
C ARG A 69 -2.62 3.00 -5.43
N ALA A 70 -3.72 3.39 -6.06
CA ALA A 70 -3.99 3.02 -7.44
C ALA A 70 -4.62 4.23 -8.11
N VAL A 71 -4.12 4.59 -9.28
CA VAL A 71 -4.60 5.76 -10.00
C VAL A 71 -4.89 5.42 -11.45
N THR A 72 -5.83 6.16 -12.01
CA THR A 72 -6.18 6.12 -13.41
C THR A 72 -5.94 7.51 -13.98
N THR A 73 -5.22 7.59 -15.08
CA THR A 73 -4.90 8.88 -15.69
C THR A 73 -5.65 9.02 -17.00
N ASP A 74 -6.19 10.22 -17.24
CA ASP A 74 -6.81 10.55 -18.52
C ASP A 74 -5.85 11.35 -19.38
N ASP A 75 -4.94 12.10 -18.75
CA ASP A 75 -3.93 12.88 -19.46
C ASP A 75 -2.69 13.01 -18.58
N PHE A 76 -1.72 13.81 -19.04
CA PHE A 76 -0.45 13.94 -18.31
C PHE A 76 -0.56 14.77 -17.04
N MET A 77 -1.59 15.58 -16.95
CA MET A 77 -1.66 16.58 -15.89
C MET A 77 -2.46 16.11 -14.69
N THR A 78 -3.42 15.22 -14.90
CA THR A 78 -4.32 14.81 -13.85
C THR A 78 -4.34 13.30 -13.72
N ALA A 79 -4.58 12.85 -12.51
CA ALA A 79 -4.79 11.44 -12.23
C ALA A 79 -5.81 11.33 -11.11
N GLU A 80 -6.76 10.43 -11.29
CA GLU A 80 -7.77 10.19 -10.27
C GLU A 80 -7.47 8.88 -9.57
N TRP A 81 -7.81 8.82 -8.29
CA TRP A 81 -7.69 7.56 -7.58
C TRP A 81 -8.64 6.55 -8.22
N SER A 82 -8.18 5.32 -8.36
CA SER A 82 -8.97 4.27 -8.99
C SER A 82 -9.99 3.74 -8.01
N ARG A 83 -11.24 3.68 -8.47
CA ARG A 83 -12.34 3.16 -7.66
C ARG A 83 -12.40 1.65 -7.83
N LEU A 84 -11.46 0.98 -7.17
CA LEU A 84 -11.40 -0.47 -7.22
C LEU A 84 -12.61 -1.06 -6.52
N PRO A 85 -13.10 -2.24 -6.97
CA PRO A 85 -14.19 -2.89 -6.27
C PRO A 85 -13.85 -3.13 -4.80
N TYR A 86 -14.83 -3.02 -3.95
CA TYR A 86 -14.62 -3.24 -2.52
C TYR A 86 -14.05 -4.62 -2.24
N GLU A 87 -14.47 -5.63 -3.02
CA GLU A 87 -13.96 -6.99 -2.84
C GLU A 87 -12.46 -7.07 -3.07
N VAL A 88 -11.94 -6.32 -4.04
CA VAL A 88 -10.51 -6.31 -4.31
C VAL A 88 -9.75 -5.69 -3.14
N LEU A 89 -10.26 -4.56 -2.65
CA LEU A 89 -9.64 -3.88 -1.51
C LEU A 89 -9.71 -4.75 -0.26
N GLU A 90 -10.83 -5.39 -0.05
CA GLU A 90 -11.02 -6.27 1.10
C GLU A 90 -10.07 -7.46 1.06
N LYS A 91 -9.97 -8.10 -0.09
CA LYS A 91 -9.09 -9.25 -0.24
C LYS A 91 -7.64 -8.85 -0.06
N ALA A 92 -7.22 -7.75 -0.68
CA ALA A 92 -5.85 -7.28 -0.54
C ALA A 92 -5.54 -6.99 0.92
N SER A 93 -6.43 -6.27 1.59
CA SER A 93 -6.24 -5.92 3.00
C SER A 93 -6.16 -7.18 3.88
N SER A 94 -7.09 -8.09 3.68
CA SER A 94 -7.14 -9.32 4.47
C SER A 94 -5.88 -10.16 4.27
N ARG A 95 -5.46 -10.32 3.02
CA ARG A 95 -4.25 -11.09 2.72
C ARG A 95 -3.01 -10.43 3.31
N ILE A 96 -2.89 -9.11 3.14
CA ILE A 96 -1.71 -8.40 3.63
C ILE A 96 -1.59 -8.55 5.15
N THR A 97 -2.68 -8.33 5.87
CA THR A 97 -2.62 -8.40 7.33
C THR A 97 -2.47 -9.82 7.86
N ASN A 98 -2.97 -10.81 7.12
CA ASN A 98 -2.89 -12.20 7.56
C ASN A 98 -1.61 -12.89 7.14
N GLU A 99 -1.07 -12.55 5.98
CA GLU A 99 0.09 -13.24 5.43
C GLU A 99 1.41 -12.58 5.80
N ILE A 100 1.38 -11.28 6.11
CA ILE A 100 2.61 -10.55 6.39
C ILE A 100 2.64 -10.19 7.87
N LYS A 101 3.57 -10.82 8.57
CA LYS A 101 3.76 -10.54 9.98
C LYS A 101 4.34 -9.14 10.14
N GLY A 102 3.77 -8.35 11.04
CA GLY A 102 4.25 -7.01 11.29
C GLY A 102 3.40 -5.91 10.68
N ILE A 103 2.45 -6.25 9.85
CA ILE A 103 1.53 -5.26 9.28
C ILE A 103 0.16 -5.47 9.94
N THR A 104 -0.34 -4.41 10.58
CA THR A 104 -1.60 -4.51 11.34
C THR A 104 -2.71 -3.68 10.73
N ARG A 105 -2.41 -2.87 9.73
CA ARG A 105 -3.43 -2.00 9.13
C ARG A 105 -3.11 -1.72 7.67
N VAL A 106 -4.17 -1.68 6.86
CA VAL A 106 -4.06 -1.30 5.45
C VAL A 106 -5.02 -0.15 5.21
N VAL A 107 -4.54 0.88 4.51
CA VAL A 107 -5.38 2.01 4.11
C VAL A 107 -5.28 2.18 2.60
N TYR A 108 -6.27 2.81 2.01
CA TYR A 108 -6.28 3.07 0.58
C TYR A 108 -6.29 4.58 0.36
N ASP A 109 -5.32 5.08 -0.41
CA ASP A 109 -5.20 6.52 -0.67
C ASP A 109 -6.19 6.93 -1.75
N ILE A 110 -7.14 7.78 -1.40
CA ILE A 110 -8.18 8.23 -2.31
C ILE A 110 -7.99 9.69 -2.74
N THR A 111 -6.75 10.15 -2.75
CA THR A 111 -6.46 11.52 -3.13
C THR A 111 -6.08 11.59 -4.61
N SER A 112 -6.77 12.43 -5.34
CA SER A 112 -6.49 12.62 -6.77
C SER A 112 -5.36 13.62 -6.97
N LYS A 113 -4.80 13.61 -8.17
CA LYS A 113 -3.80 14.58 -8.58
C LYS A 113 -4.46 15.58 -9.53
N PRO A 114 -4.43 16.90 -9.23
CA PRO A 114 -4.06 17.51 -7.96
C PRO A 114 -5.12 17.30 -6.90
N PRO A 115 -4.86 17.53 -5.62
CA PRO A 115 -3.67 18.21 -5.07
C PRO A 115 -2.51 17.28 -4.75
N ALA A 116 -2.72 15.97 -4.71
CA ALA A 116 -1.62 15.07 -4.40
C ALA A 116 -0.84 14.72 -5.66
N THR A 117 0.31 14.10 -5.47
CA THR A 117 1.05 13.49 -6.58
C THR A 117 0.70 12.00 -6.65
N VAL A 118 1.09 11.34 -7.74
CA VAL A 118 0.90 9.91 -7.84
C VAL A 118 1.76 9.21 -6.80
N GLU A 119 3.02 9.62 -6.72
CA GLU A 119 3.95 9.04 -5.77
C GLU A 119 3.78 9.64 -4.39
N TRP A 120 4.22 8.90 -3.42
CA TRP A 120 4.26 9.36 -2.05
C TRP A 120 5.65 10.00 -1.76
#